data_7832c9aa21ac88001ceac54b2b2fa230
#
_entry.id   7832c9aa21ac88001ceac54b2b2fa230
#
_cell.length_a   1.000
_cell.length_b   1.000
_cell.length_c   1.000
_cell.angle_alpha   90.00
_cell.angle_beta   90.00
_cell.angle_gamma   90.00
#
_symmetry.space_group_name_H-M   'P 1'
#
loop_
_entity.id
_entity.type
_entity.pdbx_description
1 polymer ?
#
loop_
_entity_poly.entity_id
_entity_poly.type
_entity_poly.pdbx_seq_one_letter_code
_entity_poly.pdbx_strand_id
1 'polypeptide(L)'
;MNYFKSLCRKSNLHKVFGVLLLFFGFGCKENNKKEAIVQKNIVNMPTPNLYYGIDLNEYFVKEFKIKRGDTFGKILEENGIDYPEVYEVLKAIKGKVDIRKLTLGKSYSLFFSKDSITSPEYFVYHPEVSSYKRIHLRDSLFGEELIKPSRIVELEASGIIESSLYETMQNSGINESLTYYLSDVYAWTIDFFRLQKGDRFKVIYTEKFVDDSISIGVERIKAAYFEHKGEPLYAFEYISDKKKGIVDYFDHNAKSLRRAFLQGPLKFNRISSRYNLKRKISYYGNRIRPHKGTDFAA
;
A
#
# COMPACT_ATOMS: atom_id res chain seq x y z
N MET A 1 -0.82 42.48 27.44
CA MET A 1 -0.07 43.71 27.22
C MET A 1 -0.29 44.10 25.78
N ASN A 2 -1.39 44.83 25.52
CA ASN A 2 -1.45 46.23 25.16
C ASN A 2 -0.65 46.54 23.88
N TYR A 3 -1.21 47.08 22.79
CA TYR A 3 -1.91 48.29 22.39
C TYR A 3 -1.99 48.26 20.88
N PHE A 4 -2.86 48.80 20.04
CA PHE A 4 -3.67 50.01 19.99
C PHE A 4 -4.67 49.85 18.83
N LYS A 5 -5.81 50.05 19.03
CA LYS A 5 -6.94 50.97 18.74
C LYS A 5 -6.66 52.17 17.83
N SER A 6 -7.59 52.27 16.86
CA SER A 6 -8.33 53.51 16.49
C SER A 6 -7.69 54.45 15.46
N LEU A 7 -8.40 54.73 14.42
CA LEU A 7 -9.06 56.05 14.30
C LEU A 7 -10.00 56.13 13.06
N CYS A 8 -11.22 56.39 13.43
CA CYS A 8 -12.29 56.84 12.58
C CYS A 8 -12.07 58.36 12.27
N ARG A 9 -12.30 58.82 11.06
CA ARG A 9 -12.69 60.24 10.86
C ARG A 9 -13.66 60.39 9.69
N LYS A 10 -14.83 60.91 10.05
CA LYS A 10 -15.86 61.49 9.19
C LYS A 10 -15.42 62.88 8.73
N SER A 11 -15.89 63.31 7.58
CA SER A 11 -16.49 64.65 7.37
C SER A 11 -17.20 64.72 6.00
N ASN A 12 -18.38 64.86 5.99
CA ASN A 12 -19.45 65.77 5.55
C ASN A 12 -18.91 66.90 4.58
N LEU A 13 -19.60 67.23 3.51
CA LEU A 13 -20.73 68.14 3.43
C LEU A 13 -20.79 68.91 2.11
N HIS A 14 -21.99 69.08 1.61
CA HIS A 14 -22.54 70.17 0.79
C HIS A 14 -22.36 70.19 -0.71
N LYS A 15 -23.46 69.97 -1.38
CA LYS A 15 -24.50 70.93 -1.88
C LYS A 15 -24.14 71.59 -3.24
N VAL A 16 -25.07 71.40 -4.13
CA VAL A 16 -25.93 72.31 -4.83
C VAL A 16 -25.61 72.58 -6.29
N PHE A 17 -26.63 72.48 -7.05
CA PHE A 17 -27.13 73.22 -8.19
C PHE A 17 -27.39 72.40 -9.46
N GLY A 18 -28.63 72.43 -9.77
CA GLY A 18 -29.31 71.87 -10.89
C GLY A 18 -29.16 72.72 -12.17
N VAL A 19 -29.30 72.07 -13.27
CA VAL A 19 -29.81 72.63 -14.50
C VAL A 19 -30.71 71.60 -15.18
N LEU A 20 -31.91 72.04 -15.37
CA LEU A 20 -33.00 71.48 -16.16
C LEU A 20 -32.64 71.56 -17.62
N LEU A 21 -32.62 70.54 -18.44
CA LEU A 21 -32.78 70.57 -19.86
C LEU A 21 -33.56 69.39 -20.38
N LEU A 22 -34.77 69.75 -20.81
CA LEU A 22 -35.66 68.93 -21.63
C LEU A 22 -35.01 68.67 -22.98
N PHE A 23 -34.96 67.44 -23.41
CA PHE A 23 -34.94 67.13 -24.86
C PHE A 23 -35.57 65.73 -25.10
N PHE A 24 -36.70 65.85 -25.77
CA PHE A 24 -37.27 64.94 -26.78
C PHE A 24 -37.03 63.49 -26.79
N GLY A 25 -38.14 62.80 -26.73
CA GLY A 25 -38.26 61.37 -26.98
C GLY A 25 -37.91 60.95 -28.41
N PHE A 26 -37.19 59.82 -28.44
CA PHE A 26 -37.30 58.89 -29.54
C PHE A 26 -37.62 57.53 -28.94
N GLY A 27 -38.85 57.11 -29.21
CA GLY A 27 -39.29 55.77 -28.83
C GLY A 27 -38.59 54.72 -29.66
N CYS A 28 -37.66 54.02 -29.08
CA CYS A 28 -37.24 52.72 -29.58
C CYS A 28 -38.18 51.63 -29.03
N LYS A 29 -38.90 51.06 -29.96
CA LYS A 29 -39.74 49.90 -29.75
C LYS A 29 -38.86 48.71 -29.43
N GLU A 30 -38.68 48.40 -28.15
CA GLU A 30 -38.03 47.17 -27.72
C GLU A 30 -38.95 45.99 -28.10
N ASN A 31 -38.49 45.25 -29.12
CA ASN A 31 -38.99 43.92 -29.42
C ASN A 31 -38.57 42.97 -28.27
N ASN A 32 -39.45 42.78 -27.30
CA ASN A 32 -39.35 41.71 -26.32
C ASN A 32 -39.48 40.36 -27.04
N LYS A 33 -38.35 39.90 -27.63
CA LYS A 33 -38.18 38.47 -27.85
C LYS A 33 -38.06 37.81 -26.48
N LYS A 34 -39.14 37.18 -26.04
CA LYS A 34 -39.12 36.21 -24.96
C LYS A 34 -38.17 35.10 -25.39
N GLU A 35 -36.89 35.17 -24.97
CA GLU A 35 -36.01 34.04 -24.98
C GLU A 35 -36.65 33.00 -24.04
N ALA A 36 -37.10 31.89 -24.63
CA ALA A 36 -37.53 30.71 -23.88
C ALA A 36 -36.28 30.22 -23.13
N ILE A 37 -36.26 30.46 -21.83
CA ILE A 37 -35.28 29.82 -20.94
C ILE A 37 -35.60 28.34 -21.01
N VAL A 38 -34.83 27.62 -21.87
CA VAL A 38 -34.75 26.17 -21.82
C VAL A 38 -34.12 25.84 -20.49
N GLN A 39 -34.91 25.56 -19.48
CA GLN A 39 -34.44 24.93 -18.26
C GLN A 39 -33.83 23.56 -18.68
N LYS A 40 -32.51 23.54 -18.88
CA LYS A 40 -31.78 22.33 -19.00
C LYS A 40 -31.93 21.63 -17.63
N ASN A 41 -32.86 20.68 -17.56
CA ASN A 41 -32.91 19.78 -16.42
C ASN A 41 -31.54 19.08 -16.33
N ILE A 42 -30.66 19.63 -15.48
CA ILE A 42 -29.43 18.95 -15.07
C ILE A 42 -29.93 17.78 -14.22
N VAL A 43 -30.06 16.63 -14.86
CA VAL A 43 -30.20 15.37 -14.13
C VAL A 43 -28.89 15.25 -13.36
N ASN A 44 -28.93 15.54 -12.07
CA ASN A 44 -27.85 15.26 -11.17
C ASN A 44 -27.69 13.73 -11.12
N MET A 45 -26.89 13.18 -12.02
CA MET A 45 -26.48 11.79 -11.88
C MET A 45 -25.69 11.68 -10.58
N PRO A 46 -26.04 10.74 -9.69
CA PRO A 46 -25.28 10.53 -8.47
C PRO A 46 -23.83 10.23 -8.85
N THR A 47 -22.89 10.83 -8.13
CA THR A 47 -21.47 10.53 -8.31
C THR A 47 -21.25 9.03 -8.08
N PRO A 48 -20.57 8.31 -8.98
CA PRO A 48 -20.32 6.88 -8.81
C PRO A 48 -19.56 6.61 -7.51
N ASN A 49 -20.10 5.71 -6.69
CA ASN A 49 -19.44 5.19 -5.49
C ASN A 49 -18.80 3.86 -5.83
N LEU A 50 -17.59 3.89 -6.36
CA LEU A 50 -16.92 2.71 -6.92
C LEU A 50 -16.23 1.86 -5.86
N TYR A 51 -16.57 0.58 -5.81
CA TYR A 51 -15.89 -0.44 -5.02
C TYR A 51 -15.46 -1.58 -5.95
N TYR A 52 -14.17 -1.79 -6.10
CA TYR A 52 -13.57 -2.67 -7.12
C TYR A 52 -14.02 -2.34 -8.56
N GLY A 53 -14.31 -1.06 -8.83
CA GLY A 53 -14.79 -0.61 -10.13
C GLY A 53 -16.27 -0.92 -10.41
N ILE A 54 -17.03 -1.35 -9.39
CA ILE A 54 -18.46 -1.62 -9.43
C ILE A 54 -19.18 -0.52 -8.63
N ASP A 55 -20.22 0.09 -9.21
CA ASP A 55 -20.92 1.20 -8.58
C ASP A 55 -21.89 0.72 -7.49
N LEU A 56 -21.62 1.03 -6.24
CA LEU A 56 -22.48 0.72 -5.09
C LEU A 56 -23.81 1.49 -5.11
N ASN A 57 -24.00 2.46 -6.01
CA ASN A 57 -25.31 3.04 -6.23
C ASN A 57 -26.27 2.05 -6.90
N GLU A 58 -25.74 1.11 -7.69
CA GLU A 58 -26.53 0.09 -8.44
C GLU A 58 -26.47 -1.28 -7.76
N TYR A 59 -25.43 -1.55 -6.98
CA TYR A 59 -25.18 -2.85 -6.35
C TYR A 59 -25.12 -2.73 -4.83
N PHE A 60 -25.46 -3.83 -4.16
CA PHE A 60 -25.04 -4.06 -2.79
C PHE A 60 -24.08 -5.25 -2.74
N VAL A 61 -23.16 -5.22 -1.78
CA VAL A 61 -22.08 -6.18 -1.63
C VAL A 61 -22.26 -7.02 -0.39
N LYS A 62 -21.97 -8.32 -0.51
CA LYS A 62 -21.83 -9.25 0.62
C LYS A 62 -20.40 -9.78 0.63
N GLU A 63 -19.72 -9.67 1.77
CA GLU A 63 -18.34 -10.10 1.95
C GLU A 63 -18.25 -11.39 2.75
N PHE A 64 -17.37 -12.27 2.31
CA PHE A 64 -17.17 -13.59 2.88
C PHE A 64 -15.68 -13.94 2.94
N LYS A 65 -15.36 -15.03 3.65
CA LYS A 65 -14.04 -15.66 3.64
C LYS A 65 -14.16 -17.08 3.13
N ILE A 66 -13.15 -17.49 2.34
CA ILE A 66 -13.04 -18.86 1.84
C ILE A 66 -12.91 -19.82 3.00
N LYS A 67 -13.77 -20.84 3.04
CA LYS A 67 -13.80 -21.91 4.04
C LYS A 67 -13.22 -23.19 3.44
N ARG A 68 -12.94 -24.16 4.31
CA ARG A 68 -12.47 -25.49 3.88
C ARG A 68 -13.55 -26.18 3.06
N GLY A 69 -13.19 -26.61 1.86
CA GLY A 69 -14.10 -27.26 0.91
C GLY A 69 -14.87 -26.32 -0.01
N ASP A 70 -14.64 -25.02 0.08
CA ASP A 70 -15.19 -24.07 -0.89
C ASP A 70 -14.47 -24.21 -2.23
N THR A 71 -15.27 -24.18 -3.28
CA THR A 71 -14.82 -24.04 -4.67
C THR A 71 -15.61 -22.92 -5.32
N PHE A 72 -15.08 -22.34 -6.38
CA PHE A 72 -15.78 -21.28 -7.11
C PHE A 72 -17.21 -21.71 -7.52
N GLY A 73 -17.33 -22.94 -8.11
CA GLY A 73 -18.65 -23.48 -8.50
C GLY A 73 -19.61 -23.58 -7.32
N LYS A 74 -19.16 -24.22 -6.21
CA LYS A 74 -20.00 -24.40 -5.03
C LYS A 74 -20.47 -23.06 -4.45
N ILE A 75 -19.58 -22.05 -4.38
CA ILE A 75 -19.97 -20.72 -3.89
C ILE A 75 -21.05 -20.13 -4.78
N LEU A 76 -20.95 -20.27 -6.10
CA LEU A 76 -21.95 -19.73 -7.03
C LEU A 76 -23.27 -20.47 -6.93
N GLU A 77 -23.25 -21.81 -6.83
CA GLU A 77 -24.45 -22.63 -6.65
C GLU A 77 -25.22 -22.28 -5.37
N GLU A 78 -24.50 -22.12 -4.25
CA GLU A 78 -25.08 -21.71 -2.98
C GLU A 78 -25.67 -20.27 -3.02
N ASN A 79 -25.32 -19.49 -4.04
CA ASN A 79 -25.81 -18.11 -4.24
C ASN A 79 -26.72 -17.98 -5.48
N GLY A 80 -27.33 -19.08 -5.96
CA GLY A 80 -28.40 -19.06 -6.96
C GLY A 80 -27.92 -19.00 -8.42
N ILE A 81 -26.70 -19.48 -8.70
CA ILE A 81 -26.20 -19.69 -10.07
C ILE A 81 -26.02 -21.18 -10.33
N ASP A 82 -26.82 -21.73 -11.22
CA ASP A 82 -26.86 -23.16 -11.52
C ASP A 82 -25.61 -23.66 -12.24
N TYR A 83 -25.30 -24.97 -12.09
CA TYR A 83 -24.10 -25.58 -12.64
C TYR A 83 -23.89 -25.32 -14.14
N PRO A 84 -24.89 -25.36 -15.03
CA PRO A 84 -24.72 -25.00 -16.44
C PRO A 84 -24.18 -23.57 -16.64
N GLU A 85 -24.69 -22.61 -15.86
CA GLU A 85 -24.20 -21.22 -15.88
C GLU A 85 -22.77 -21.09 -15.34
N VAL A 86 -22.45 -21.79 -14.24
CA VAL A 86 -21.08 -21.87 -13.70
C VAL A 86 -20.09 -22.38 -14.76
N TYR A 87 -20.49 -23.41 -15.55
CA TYR A 87 -19.67 -23.95 -16.61
C TYR A 87 -19.39 -22.90 -17.71
N GLU A 88 -20.39 -22.16 -18.15
CA GLU A 88 -20.21 -21.10 -19.16
C GLU A 88 -19.32 -19.96 -18.62
N VAL A 89 -19.47 -19.57 -17.34
CA VAL A 89 -18.55 -18.61 -16.71
C VAL A 89 -17.11 -19.12 -16.74
N LEU A 90 -16.85 -20.36 -16.29
CA LEU A 90 -15.52 -20.95 -16.30
C LEU A 90 -14.90 -21.03 -17.69
N LYS A 91 -15.70 -21.31 -18.70
CA LYS A 91 -15.28 -21.34 -20.10
C LYS A 91 -14.90 -19.94 -20.60
N ALA A 92 -15.69 -18.92 -20.27
CA ALA A 92 -15.45 -17.53 -20.69
C ALA A 92 -14.19 -16.92 -20.08
N ILE A 93 -13.85 -17.28 -18.82
CA ILE A 93 -12.68 -16.75 -18.12
C ILE A 93 -11.41 -17.60 -18.32
N LYS A 94 -11.51 -18.75 -19.01
CA LYS A 94 -10.40 -19.67 -19.25
C LYS A 94 -9.22 -18.94 -19.92
N GLY A 95 -8.04 -19.06 -19.34
CA GLY A 95 -6.81 -18.41 -19.83
C GLY A 95 -6.68 -16.92 -19.49
N LYS A 96 -7.71 -16.31 -18.90
CA LYS A 96 -7.68 -14.91 -18.44
C LYS A 96 -7.51 -14.81 -16.94
N VAL A 97 -8.29 -15.59 -16.19
CA VAL A 97 -8.26 -15.60 -14.71
C VAL A 97 -8.21 -17.05 -14.22
N ASP A 98 -7.25 -17.36 -13.37
CA ASP A 98 -7.22 -18.66 -12.67
C ASP A 98 -7.95 -18.55 -11.33
N ILE A 99 -9.15 -19.18 -11.26
CA ILE A 99 -10.01 -19.21 -10.07
C ILE A 99 -10.15 -20.62 -9.48
N ARG A 100 -9.39 -21.59 -10.02
CA ARG A 100 -9.47 -22.99 -9.58
C ARG A 100 -8.93 -23.22 -8.19
N LYS A 101 -8.05 -22.36 -7.71
CA LYS A 101 -7.42 -22.45 -6.40
C LYS A 101 -7.82 -21.26 -5.55
N LEU A 102 -8.85 -21.43 -4.74
CA LEU A 102 -9.23 -20.49 -3.70
C LEU A 102 -8.44 -20.81 -2.43
N THR A 103 -7.82 -19.81 -1.84
CA THR A 103 -6.98 -19.98 -0.64
C THR A 103 -7.83 -19.81 0.61
N LEU A 104 -7.77 -20.77 1.52
CA LEU A 104 -8.47 -20.74 2.80
C LEU A 104 -8.21 -19.43 3.57
N GLY A 105 -9.26 -18.81 4.08
CA GLY A 105 -9.20 -17.58 4.88
C GLY A 105 -9.11 -16.29 4.07
N LYS A 106 -8.84 -16.36 2.75
CA LYS A 106 -8.89 -15.18 1.88
C LYS A 106 -10.33 -14.72 1.67
N SER A 107 -10.50 -13.41 1.44
CA SER A 107 -11.81 -12.80 1.27
C SER A 107 -12.32 -12.89 -0.17
N TYR A 108 -13.63 -12.95 -0.31
CA TYR A 108 -14.31 -12.71 -1.56
C TYR A 108 -15.58 -11.90 -1.34
N SER A 109 -16.04 -11.20 -2.37
CA SER A 109 -17.24 -10.38 -2.34
C SER A 109 -18.17 -10.78 -3.47
N LEU A 110 -19.46 -10.82 -3.18
CA LEU A 110 -20.54 -11.01 -4.15
C LEU A 110 -21.32 -9.72 -4.29
N PHE A 111 -21.53 -9.27 -5.51
CA PHE A 111 -22.30 -8.07 -5.81
C PHE A 111 -23.61 -8.46 -6.44
N PHE A 112 -24.69 -7.97 -5.86
CA PHE A 112 -26.06 -8.20 -6.27
C PHE A 112 -26.66 -6.89 -6.79
N SER A 113 -27.29 -6.92 -7.96
CA SER A 113 -28.02 -5.76 -8.46
C SER A 113 -29.15 -5.39 -7.51
N LYS A 114 -29.38 -4.09 -7.30
CA LYS A 114 -30.52 -3.61 -6.51
C LYS A 114 -31.86 -3.89 -7.17
N ASP A 115 -31.88 -4.06 -8.48
CA ASP A 115 -33.08 -4.37 -9.26
C ASP A 115 -33.42 -5.87 -9.24
N SER A 116 -32.41 -6.75 -9.01
CA SER A 116 -32.60 -8.20 -8.96
C SER A 116 -31.69 -8.85 -7.93
N ILE A 117 -32.27 -9.22 -6.77
CA ILE A 117 -31.51 -9.74 -5.61
C ILE A 117 -31.31 -11.26 -5.66
N THR A 118 -31.76 -11.94 -6.70
CA THR A 118 -31.85 -13.41 -6.71
C THR A 118 -30.50 -14.11 -6.84
N SER A 119 -29.54 -13.49 -7.52
CA SER A 119 -28.20 -14.05 -7.73
C SER A 119 -27.18 -12.94 -7.94
N PRO A 120 -25.88 -13.18 -7.63
CA PRO A 120 -24.85 -12.18 -7.83
C PRO A 120 -24.54 -11.96 -9.32
N GLU A 121 -24.17 -10.73 -9.66
CA GLU A 121 -23.68 -10.37 -11.00
C GLU A 121 -22.16 -10.29 -11.05
N TYR A 122 -21.50 -10.04 -9.91
CA TYR A 122 -20.04 -10.07 -9.84
C TYR A 122 -19.56 -10.91 -8.67
N PHE A 123 -18.46 -11.63 -8.93
CA PHE A 123 -17.64 -12.29 -7.93
C PHE A 123 -16.27 -11.61 -7.92
N VAL A 124 -15.85 -11.10 -6.76
CA VAL A 124 -14.53 -10.46 -6.59
C VAL A 124 -13.76 -11.25 -5.54
N TYR A 125 -12.62 -11.82 -5.93
CA TYR A 125 -11.75 -12.61 -5.05
C TYR A 125 -10.45 -11.87 -4.76
N HIS A 126 -10.02 -11.89 -3.52
CA HIS A 126 -8.83 -11.19 -3.01
C HIS A 126 -7.74 -12.20 -2.65
N PRO A 127 -6.93 -12.70 -3.61
CA PRO A 127 -5.81 -13.60 -3.31
C PRO A 127 -4.74 -12.92 -2.48
N GLU A 128 -4.52 -11.63 -2.73
CA GLU A 128 -3.52 -10.80 -2.07
C GLU A 128 -4.10 -9.42 -1.71
N VAL A 129 -3.39 -8.71 -0.85
CA VAL A 129 -3.80 -7.35 -0.45
C VAL A 129 -3.73 -6.37 -1.62
N SER A 130 -2.76 -6.57 -2.51
CA SER A 130 -2.44 -5.67 -3.63
C SER A 130 -3.17 -5.99 -4.93
N SER A 131 -3.92 -7.10 -5.01
CA SER A 131 -4.63 -7.50 -6.22
C SER A 131 -5.96 -8.17 -5.95
N TYR A 132 -6.82 -8.15 -6.94
CA TYR A 132 -8.10 -8.85 -6.90
C TYR A 132 -8.46 -9.41 -8.27
N LYS A 133 -9.31 -10.44 -8.28
CA LYS A 133 -9.87 -11.06 -9.47
C LYS A 133 -11.33 -10.71 -9.53
N ARG A 134 -11.77 -10.01 -10.57
CA ARG A 134 -13.16 -9.65 -10.81
C ARG A 134 -13.73 -10.51 -11.92
N ILE A 135 -14.86 -11.15 -11.66
CA ILE A 135 -15.57 -12.00 -12.61
C ILE A 135 -17.00 -11.49 -12.72
N HIS A 136 -17.42 -11.17 -13.93
CA HIS A 136 -18.79 -10.85 -14.27
C HIS A 136 -19.54 -12.14 -14.60
N LEU A 137 -20.67 -12.37 -13.92
CA LEU A 137 -21.38 -13.64 -13.88
C LEU A 137 -22.64 -13.66 -14.76
N ARG A 138 -23.04 -12.52 -15.31
CA ARG A 138 -24.28 -12.34 -16.08
C ARG A 138 -24.00 -11.60 -17.39
N ASP A 139 -24.92 -11.65 -18.34
CA ASP A 139 -24.98 -10.95 -19.63
C ASP A 139 -23.67 -11.00 -20.45
N SER A 140 -22.64 -10.39 -19.95
CA SER A 140 -21.30 -10.32 -20.58
C SER A 140 -20.29 -11.02 -19.70
N LEU A 141 -20.16 -12.36 -19.85
CA LEU A 141 -19.24 -13.17 -19.05
C LEU A 141 -17.80 -12.81 -19.34
N PHE A 142 -17.09 -12.29 -18.34
CA PHE A 142 -15.65 -12.02 -18.45
C PHE A 142 -14.97 -12.13 -17.08
N GLY A 143 -13.65 -12.24 -17.10
CA GLY A 143 -12.83 -12.20 -15.90
C GLY A 143 -11.53 -11.43 -16.15
N GLU A 144 -11.09 -10.72 -15.15
CA GLU A 144 -9.84 -9.95 -15.16
C GLU A 144 -9.15 -9.99 -13.81
N GLU A 145 -7.84 -9.89 -13.85
CA GLU A 145 -7.00 -9.73 -12.66
C GLU A 145 -6.50 -8.29 -12.61
N LEU A 146 -6.77 -7.62 -11.50
CA LEU A 146 -6.55 -6.19 -11.33
C LEU A 146 -5.62 -5.96 -10.15
N ILE A 147 -4.69 -5.02 -10.33
CA ILE A 147 -3.80 -4.56 -9.28
C ILE A 147 -4.40 -3.29 -8.70
N LYS A 148 -4.48 -3.23 -7.37
CA LYS A 148 -4.96 -2.04 -6.67
C LYS A 148 -3.98 -0.87 -6.86
N PRO A 149 -4.48 0.35 -6.99
CA PRO A 149 -3.63 1.53 -6.93
C PRO A 149 -2.77 1.52 -5.67
N SER A 150 -1.50 1.83 -5.85
CA SER A 150 -0.56 1.88 -4.74
C SER A 150 0.24 3.16 -4.77
N ARG A 151 0.64 3.64 -3.61
CA ARG A 151 1.52 4.80 -3.46
C ARG A 151 2.77 4.44 -2.70
N ILE A 152 3.85 5.10 -3.03
CA ILE A 152 5.11 5.00 -2.31
C ILE A 152 5.20 6.19 -1.37
N VAL A 153 5.49 5.94 -0.10
CA VAL A 153 5.63 6.95 0.94
C VAL A 153 7.03 6.90 1.49
N GLU A 154 7.67 8.04 1.61
CA GLU A 154 8.95 8.17 2.32
C GLU A 154 8.68 8.31 3.82
N LEU A 155 9.36 7.49 4.60
CA LEU A 155 9.19 7.38 6.05
C LEU A 155 10.55 7.44 6.73
N GLU A 156 10.51 7.80 8.00
CA GLU A 156 11.69 7.80 8.88
C GLU A 156 11.47 6.83 10.04
N ALA A 157 12.54 6.17 10.45
CA ALA A 157 12.55 5.35 11.65
C ALA A 157 13.90 5.49 12.40
N SER A 158 13.85 5.31 13.70
CA SER A 158 15.04 5.29 14.54
C SER A 158 14.81 4.41 15.77
N GLY A 159 15.90 3.87 16.31
CA GLY A 159 15.82 3.05 17.52
C GLY A 159 17.16 2.85 18.18
N ILE A 160 17.10 2.42 19.45
CA ILE A 160 18.25 2.01 20.24
C ILE A 160 18.11 0.51 20.48
N ILE A 161 19.17 -0.23 20.16
CA ILE A 161 19.20 -1.69 20.30
C ILE A 161 19.27 -2.06 21.78
N GLU A 162 18.29 -2.83 22.24
CA GLU A 162 18.28 -3.42 23.58
C GLU A 162 18.74 -4.88 23.56
N SER A 163 18.38 -5.62 22.52
CA SER A 163 18.73 -7.04 22.33
C SER A 163 19.04 -7.36 20.88
N SER A 164 18.12 -7.08 19.96
CA SER A 164 18.27 -7.29 18.54
C SER A 164 17.62 -6.18 17.71
N LEU A 165 18.04 -6.04 16.46
CA LEU A 165 17.42 -5.08 15.54
C LEU A 165 15.94 -5.41 15.30
N TYR A 166 15.62 -6.69 15.11
CA TYR A 166 14.24 -7.16 14.88
C TYR A 166 13.32 -6.79 16.04
N GLU A 167 13.72 -7.12 17.26
CA GLU A 167 12.91 -6.84 18.46
C GLU A 167 12.75 -5.34 18.70
N THR A 168 13.79 -4.55 18.38
CA THR A 168 13.70 -3.08 18.46
C THR A 168 12.66 -2.54 17.47
N MET A 169 12.63 -3.06 16.21
CA MET A 169 11.63 -2.67 15.22
C MET A 169 10.22 -3.03 15.69
N GLN A 170 10.02 -4.29 16.13
CA GLN A 170 8.74 -4.79 16.59
C GLN A 170 8.19 -3.98 17.78
N ASN A 171 9.00 -3.74 18.81
CA ASN A 171 8.60 -2.99 20.00
C ASN A 171 8.28 -1.52 19.70
N SER A 172 8.86 -0.97 18.63
CA SER A 172 8.63 0.41 18.18
C SER A 172 7.50 0.55 17.17
N GLY A 173 6.83 -0.56 16.79
CA GLY A 173 5.78 -0.55 15.77
C GLY A 173 6.28 -0.22 14.36
N ILE A 174 7.59 -0.37 14.11
CA ILE A 174 8.23 -0.17 12.82
C ILE A 174 8.04 -1.45 11.99
N ASN A 175 7.83 -1.29 10.68
CA ASN A 175 7.70 -2.44 9.78
C ASN A 175 8.91 -3.38 9.90
N GLU A 176 8.67 -4.59 10.36
CA GLU A 176 9.71 -5.59 10.65
C GLU A 176 10.57 -5.94 9.43
N SER A 177 10.00 -5.83 8.22
CA SER A 177 10.75 -6.07 6.98
C SER A 177 11.92 -5.12 6.80
N LEU A 178 11.90 -3.94 7.44
CA LEU A 178 13.00 -2.97 7.45
C LEU A 178 14.29 -3.56 8.03
N THR A 179 14.17 -4.53 8.96
CA THR A 179 15.31 -5.27 9.51
C THR A 179 16.12 -5.95 8.40
N TYR A 180 15.43 -6.60 7.44
CA TYR A 180 16.08 -7.24 6.31
C TYR A 180 16.84 -6.22 5.44
N TYR A 181 16.17 -5.13 5.05
CA TYR A 181 16.76 -4.10 4.20
C TYR A 181 17.96 -3.42 4.87
N LEU A 182 17.85 -3.09 6.16
CA LEU A 182 18.93 -2.47 6.91
C LEU A 182 20.13 -3.44 7.06
N SER A 183 19.84 -4.70 7.31
CA SER A 183 20.88 -5.76 7.39
C SER A 183 21.56 -5.98 6.05
N ASP A 184 20.85 -5.89 4.92
CA ASP A 184 21.45 -6.02 3.59
C ASP A 184 22.37 -4.84 3.25
N VAL A 185 21.95 -3.61 3.58
CA VAL A 185 22.76 -2.39 3.38
C VAL A 185 24.11 -2.49 4.10
N TYR A 186 24.09 -2.95 5.35
CA TYR A 186 25.29 -3.01 6.19
C TYR A 186 25.95 -4.38 6.27
N ALA A 187 25.52 -5.37 5.48
CA ALA A 187 26.04 -6.75 5.52
C ALA A 187 27.58 -6.86 5.43
N TRP A 188 28.20 -5.90 4.75
CA TRP A 188 29.65 -5.84 4.54
C TRP A 188 30.40 -5.08 5.64
N THR A 189 29.69 -4.40 6.53
CA THR A 189 30.26 -3.51 7.55
C THR A 189 29.91 -3.92 8.97
N ILE A 190 28.75 -4.52 9.19
CA ILE A 190 28.22 -4.92 10.51
C ILE A 190 27.94 -6.43 10.53
N ASP A 191 28.41 -7.09 11.59
CA ASP A 191 27.94 -8.42 11.97
C ASP A 191 26.73 -8.27 12.89
N PHE A 192 25.53 -8.40 12.34
CA PHE A 192 24.26 -8.23 13.06
C PHE A 192 24.04 -9.25 14.18
N PHE A 193 24.85 -10.33 14.24
CA PHE A 193 24.84 -11.26 15.39
C PHE A 193 25.62 -10.73 16.59
N ARG A 194 26.35 -9.64 16.42
CA ARG A 194 27.20 -9.04 17.45
C ARG A 194 26.81 -7.62 17.79
N LEU A 195 25.56 -7.24 17.47
CA LEU A 195 25.00 -5.97 17.93
C LEU A 195 25.05 -5.90 19.46
N GLN A 196 25.30 -4.72 19.96
CA GLN A 196 25.40 -4.47 21.39
C GLN A 196 24.23 -3.63 21.87
N LYS A 197 23.87 -3.83 23.12
CA LYS A 197 22.95 -2.92 23.80
C LYS A 197 23.51 -1.49 23.74
N GLY A 198 22.67 -0.54 23.31
CA GLY A 198 23.06 0.85 23.13
C GLY A 198 23.48 1.21 21.69
N ASP A 199 23.73 0.23 20.81
CA ASP A 199 23.85 0.51 19.39
C ASP A 199 22.57 1.19 18.91
N ARG A 200 22.66 2.09 17.94
CA ARG A 200 21.50 2.85 17.49
C ARG A 200 21.46 3.02 15.98
N PHE A 201 20.27 3.21 15.45
CA PHE A 201 20.08 3.47 14.03
C PHE A 201 19.12 4.62 13.78
N LYS A 202 19.26 5.24 12.61
CA LYS A 202 18.27 6.13 11.97
C LYS A 202 18.21 5.77 10.50
N VAL A 203 17.02 5.79 9.92
CA VAL A 203 16.85 5.40 8.52
C VAL A 203 15.74 6.21 7.87
N ILE A 204 15.97 6.62 6.63
CA ILE A 204 14.98 7.16 5.70
C ILE A 204 14.76 6.09 4.66
N TYR A 205 13.52 5.68 4.46
CA TYR A 205 13.15 4.57 3.58
C TYR A 205 11.85 4.83 2.87
N THR A 206 11.59 4.07 1.81
CA THR A 206 10.29 4.09 1.14
C THR A 206 9.53 2.81 1.41
N GLU A 207 8.22 2.99 1.63
CA GLU A 207 7.28 1.91 1.88
C GLU A 207 6.09 2.04 0.94
N LYS A 208 5.60 0.91 0.44
CA LYS A 208 4.52 0.87 -0.52
C LYS A 208 3.20 0.57 0.19
N PHE A 209 2.18 1.38 -0.10
CA PHE A 209 0.85 1.27 0.49
C PHE A 209 -0.21 1.06 -0.58
N VAL A 210 -1.23 0.28 -0.24
CA VAL A 210 -2.49 0.15 -0.98
C VAL A 210 -3.64 0.61 -0.08
N ASP A 211 -4.76 1.01 -0.69
CA ASP A 211 -5.96 1.48 0.03
C ASP A 211 -5.60 2.53 1.11
N ASP A 212 -4.66 3.43 0.78
CA ASP A 212 -4.13 4.55 1.58
C ASP A 212 -3.43 4.20 2.89
N SER A 213 -3.71 3.07 3.50
CA SER A 213 -3.23 2.73 4.85
C SER A 213 -2.56 1.36 4.99
N ILE A 214 -2.74 0.46 4.03
CA ILE A 214 -2.26 -0.90 4.16
C ILE A 214 -0.87 -1.02 3.56
N SER A 215 0.14 -1.20 4.40
CA SER A 215 1.50 -1.47 3.96
C SER A 215 1.59 -2.82 3.26
N ILE A 216 2.23 -2.83 2.11
CA ILE A 216 2.62 -4.06 1.39
C ILE A 216 4.13 -4.29 1.39
N GLY A 217 4.85 -3.51 2.18
CA GLY A 217 6.25 -3.72 2.52
C GLY A 217 7.17 -2.54 2.19
N VAL A 218 8.36 -2.60 2.76
CA VAL A 218 9.44 -1.68 2.48
C VAL A 218 9.92 -1.90 1.05
N GLU A 219 10.13 -0.81 0.30
CA GLU A 219 10.63 -0.87 -1.06
C GLU A 219 12.16 -0.75 -1.08
N ARG A 220 12.70 0.27 -0.41
CA ARG A 220 14.15 0.51 -0.34
C ARG A 220 14.53 1.51 0.75
N ILE A 221 15.79 1.48 1.13
CA ILE A 221 16.41 2.47 2.01
C ILE A 221 17.01 3.59 1.15
N LYS A 222 16.72 4.84 1.50
CA LYS A 222 17.28 6.05 0.88
C LYS A 222 18.59 6.46 1.53
N ALA A 223 18.55 6.53 2.86
CA ALA A 223 19.72 6.85 3.68
C ALA A 223 19.59 6.14 5.02
N ALA A 224 20.73 5.75 5.58
CA ALA A 224 20.77 5.18 6.91
C ALA A 224 22.02 5.63 7.67
N TYR A 225 21.85 5.68 8.96
CA TYR A 225 22.91 5.84 9.95
C TYR A 225 22.82 4.68 10.93
N PHE A 226 23.92 4.04 11.20
CA PHE A 226 24.03 3.01 12.22
C PHE A 226 25.25 3.29 13.09
N GLU A 227 25.08 3.33 14.40
CA GLU A 227 26.18 3.42 15.34
C GLU A 227 26.37 2.05 15.98
N HIS A 228 27.51 1.42 15.71
CA HIS A 228 27.88 0.11 16.23
C HIS A 228 29.17 0.22 17.03
N LYS A 229 29.13 -0.13 18.32
CA LYS A 229 30.30 -0.03 19.23
C LYS A 229 30.89 1.40 19.30
N GLY A 230 30.04 2.42 19.18
CA GLY A 230 30.45 3.83 19.18
C GLY A 230 30.97 4.33 17.82
N GLU A 231 31.06 3.47 16.80
CA GLU A 231 31.52 3.85 15.46
C GLU A 231 30.34 4.23 14.58
N PRO A 232 30.29 5.44 14.01
CA PRO A 232 29.24 5.89 13.13
C PRO A 232 29.42 5.33 11.71
N LEU A 233 28.39 4.70 11.18
CA LEU A 233 28.33 4.13 9.83
C LEU A 233 27.19 4.78 9.05
N TYR A 234 27.53 5.43 7.94
CA TYR A 234 26.56 6.08 7.06
C TYR A 234 26.33 5.24 5.80
N ALA A 235 25.12 5.27 5.28
CA ALA A 235 24.77 4.64 4.02
C ALA A 235 23.84 5.57 3.25
N PHE A 236 24.24 5.89 2.03
CA PHE A 236 23.44 6.70 1.10
C PHE A 236 23.19 5.91 -0.18
N GLU A 237 21.93 5.88 -0.59
CA GLU A 237 21.51 5.24 -1.84
C GLU A 237 22.12 5.95 -3.05
N TYR A 238 22.66 5.17 -3.99
CA TYR A 238 23.06 5.66 -5.30
C TYR A 238 22.72 4.64 -6.38
N ILE A 239 22.13 5.10 -7.48
CA ILE A 239 21.82 4.23 -8.63
C ILE A 239 23.08 4.15 -9.49
N SER A 240 23.85 3.08 -9.31
CA SER A 240 25.13 2.87 -9.99
C SER A 240 24.98 2.47 -11.46
N ASP A 241 23.89 1.80 -11.83
CA ASP A 241 23.52 1.50 -13.21
C ASP A 241 22.05 1.84 -13.44
N LYS A 242 21.78 3.00 -14.05
CA LYS A 242 20.42 3.46 -14.37
C LYS A 242 19.68 2.53 -15.34
N LYS A 243 20.40 1.87 -16.26
CA LYS A 243 19.79 0.99 -17.27
C LYS A 243 19.31 -0.32 -16.65
N LYS A 244 20.07 -0.85 -15.69
CA LYS A 244 19.75 -2.08 -14.98
C LYS A 244 19.03 -1.85 -13.66
N GLY A 245 18.89 -0.60 -13.22
CA GLY A 245 18.29 -0.25 -11.93
C GLY A 245 19.13 -0.73 -10.73
N ILE A 246 20.45 -0.88 -10.91
CA ILE A 246 21.33 -1.36 -9.83
C ILE A 246 21.52 -0.25 -8.82
N VAL A 247 21.18 -0.55 -7.57
CA VAL A 247 21.35 0.33 -6.42
C VAL A 247 22.53 -0.15 -5.58
N ASP A 248 23.40 0.78 -5.24
CA ASP A 248 24.52 0.56 -4.32
C ASP A 248 24.47 1.60 -3.20
N TYR A 249 25.15 1.30 -2.10
CA TYR A 249 25.23 2.20 -0.95
C TYR A 249 26.67 2.67 -0.73
N PHE A 250 26.80 3.95 -0.41
CA PHE A 250 28.07 4.63 -0.20
C PHE A 250 28.09 5.34 1.16
N ASP A 251 29.25 5.43 1.76
CA ASP A 251 29.45 6.20 2.99
C ASP A 251 29.54 7.72 2.71
N HIS A 252 29.72 8.51 3.75
CA HIS A 252 29.86 9.98 3.67
C HIS A 252 31.10 10.46 2.91
N ASN A 253 32.05 9.56 2.61
CA ASN A 253 33.24 9.84 1.79
C ASN A 253 33.09 9.31 0.36
N ALA A 254 31.87 8.95 -0.05
CA ALA A 254 31.57 8.33 -1.34
C ALA A 254 32.28 7.00 -1.58
N LYS A 255 32.66 6.29 -0.51
CA LYS A 255 33.24 4.97 -0.58
C LYS A 255 32.14 3.92 -0.52
N SER A 256 32.15 2.95 -1.45
CA SER A 256 31.16 1.85 -1.47
C SER A 256 31.21 1.06 -0.16
N LEU A 257 30.02 0.74 0.38
CA LEU A 257 29.89 -0.15 1.52
C LEU A 257 30.18 -1.60 1.15
N ARG A 258 30.08 -1.97 -0.13
CA ARG A 258 30.48 -3.31 -0.59
C ARG A 258 31.97 -3.54 -0.42
N ARG A 259 32.34 -4.64 0.21
CA ARG A 259 33.71 -5.11 0.40
C ARG A 259 33.88 -6.49 -0.21
N ALA A 260 35.15 -6.98 -0.28
CA ALA A 260 35.43 -8.31 -0.82
C ALA A 260 34.76 -9.44 -0.02
N PHE A 261 34.56 -9.25 1.29
CA PHE A 261 34.00 -10.27 2.18
C PHE A 261 32.92 -9.67 3.06
N LEU A 262 31.85 -10.44 3.34
CA LEU A 262 30.85 -10.11 4.32
C LEU A 262 31.43 -10.12 5.73
N GLN A 263 30.90 -9.30 6.63
CA GLN A 263 31.28 -9.32 8.06
C GLN A 263 30.72 -10.55 8.78
N GLY A 264 29.52 -10.99 8.42
CA GLY A 264 28.98 -12.27 8.84
C GLY A 264 29.11 -13.34 7.76
N PRO A 265 28.97 -14.62 8.08
CA PRO A 265 29.13 -15.71 7.11
C PRO A 265 28.07 -15.70 6.00
N LEU A 266 26.92 -15.10 6.26
CA LEU A 266 25.84 -14.86 5.29
C LEU A 266 25.27 -13.46 5.50
N LYS A 267 24.61 -12.88 4.49
CA LYS A 267 24.02 -11.53 4.56
C LYS A 267 22.95 -11.41 5.63
N PHE A 268 22.04 -12.39 5.66
CA PHE A 268 20.96 -12.47 6.63
C PHE A 268 20.63 -13.94 6.92
N ASN A 269 20.70 -14.35 8.19
CA ASN A 269 20.48 -15.72 8.57
C ASN A 269 20.28 -15.88 10.08
N ARG A 270 19.98 -17.09 10.50
CA ARG A 270 20.01 -17.48 11.91
C ARG A 270 21.02 -18.60 12.13
N ILE A 271 21.62 -18.62 13.31
CA ILE A 271 22.41 -19.79 13.73
C ILE A 271 21.46 -20.93 14.08
N SER A 272 21.48 -21.99 13.28
CA SER A 272 20.66 -23.18 13.51
C SER A 272 21.33 -24.16 14.47
N SER A 273 22.67 -24.22 14.48
CA SER A 273 23.41 -25.06 15.42
C SER A 273 24.79 -24.45 15.68
N ARG A 274 25.17 -24.31 16.94
CA ARG A 274 26.48 -23.78 17.37
C ARG A 274 27.52 -24.88 17.46
N TYR A 275 28.79 -24.51 17.35
CA TYR A 275 29.93 -25.36 17.68
C TYR A 275 29.76 -25.92 19.10
N ASN A 276 29.81 -27.25 19.23
CA ASN A 276 29.66 -27.94 20.51
C ASN A 276 30.23 -29.36 20.44
N LEU A 277 31.36 -29.57 21.05
CA LEU A 277 32.03 -30.89 21.08
C LEU A 277 31.31 -31.91 21.94
N LYS A 278 30.42 -31.50 22.82
CA LYS A 278 29.63 -32.35 23.70
C LYS A 278 28.13 -32.35 23.35
N ARG A 279 27.78 -32.05 22.08
CA ARG A 279 26.38 -31.97 21.62
C ARG A 279 25.70 -33.32 21.79
N LYS A 280 24.53 -33.32 22.47
CA LYS A 280 23.63 -34.46 22.58
C LYS A 280 22.36 -34.12 21.80
N ILE A 281 21.86 -35.06 20.99
CA ILE A 281 20.63 -34.91 20.22
C ILE A 281 19.71 -36.05 20.62
N SER A 282 18.53 -35.76 21.10
CA SER A 282 17.52 -36.74 21.56
C SER A 282 17.15 -37.76 20.48
N TYR A 283 17.02 -37.33 19.23
CA TYR A 283 16.77 -38.19 18.08
C TYR A 283 17.80 -39.30 17.90
N TYR A 284 19.05 -39.13 18.36
CA TYR A 284 20.10 -40.14 18.31
C TYR A 284 20.37 -40.81 19.68
N GLY A 285 19.36 -40.85 20.55
CA GLY A 285 19.49 -41.50 21.87
C GLY A 285 20.42 -40.78 22.83
N ASN A 286 20.55 -39.46 22.74
CA ASN A 286 21.37 -38.63 23.61
C ASN A 286 22.89 -38.97 23.62
N ARG A 287 23.38 -39.69 22.63
CA ARG A 287 24.80 -39.95 22.48
C ARG A 287 25.55 -38.68 22.13
N ILE A 288 26.78 -38.52 22.63
CA ILE A 288 27.61 -37.37 22.30
C ILE A 288 28.03 -37.49 20.83
N ARG A 289 27.61 -36.47 20.04
CA ARG A 289 28.01 -36.24 18.65
C ARG A 289 28.61 -34.86 18.52
N PRO A 290 29.95 -34.75 18.53
CA PRO A 290 30.59 -33.45 18.40
C PRO A 290 30.17 -32.72 17.14
N HIS A 291 29.81 -31.44 17.30
CA HIS A 291 29.58 -30.52 16.19
C HIS A 291 30.77 -29.57 16.09
N LYS A 292 31.58 -29.78 15.08
CA LYS A 292 32.87 -29.06 14.87
C LYS A 292 32.70 -27.80 14.04
N GLY A 293 31.48 -27.34 13.83
CA GLY A 293 31.14 -26.15 13.06
C GLY A 293 30.02 -25.37 13.66
N THR A 294 29.65 -24.27 13.04
CA THR A 294 28.42 -23.53 13.31
C THR A 294 27.56 -23.57 12.05
N ASP A 295 26.35 -24.09 12.16
CA ASP A 295 25.40 -24.14 11.04
C ASP A 295 24.56 -22.87 11.03
N PHE A 296 24.43 -22.28 9.84
CA PHE A 296 23.57 -21.16 9.58
C PHE A 296 22.43 -21.61 8.68
N ALA A 297 21.22 -21.13 8.96
CA ALA A 297 20.04 -21.32 8.11
C ALA A 297 19.69 -19.96 7.50
N ALA A 298 19.55 -19.91 6.17
CA ALA A 298 19.12 -18.76 5.42
C ALA A 298 17.58 -18.71 5.34
#